data_4a9d19e551236ea84a8bb1c00b2bccc5
#
_entry.id   4a9d19e551236ea84a8bb1c00b2bccc5
#
_cell.length_a   1.000
_cell.length_b   1.000
_cell.length_c   1.000
_cell.angle_alpha   90.00
_cell.angle_beta   90.00
_cell.angle_gamma   90.00
#
_symmetry.space_group_name_H-M   'P 1'
#
loop_
_entity.id
_entity.type
_entity.pdbx_description
1 polymer ?
#
loop_
_entity_poly.entity_id
_entity_poly.type
_entity_poly.pdbx_seq_one_letter_code
_entity_poly.pdbx_strand_id
1 'polypeptide(L)' 'MKKILEKLDQLKLGHKLHQLQKRYKRAKLNGYSNKMESYQRRIEEIQEKLKHIKGDKK' A
#
# COMPACT_ATOMS: atom_id res chain seq x y z
N MET A 1 -0.19 23.16 7.94
CA MET A 1 -1.22 22.67 7.05
C MET A 1 -0.77 21.51 6.21
N LYS A 2 0.44 21.58 5.69
CA LYS A 2 0.97 20.45 4.94
C LYS A 2 1.06 19.18 5.79
N LYS A 3 1.35 19.36 7.07
CA LYS A 3 1.46 18.22 7.97
C LYS A 3 0.15 17.45 8.11
N ILE A 4 -0.96 18.16 8.08
CA ILE A 4 -2.28 17.53 8.19
C ILE A 4 -2.56 16.72 6.94
N LEU A 5 -2.22 17.28 5.78
CA LEU A 5 -2.42 16.57 4.52
C LEU A 5 -1.56 15.31 4.45
N GLU A 6 -0.32 15.40 4.94
CA GLU A 6 0.56 14.26 4.95
C GLU A 6 0.02 13.13 5.82
N LYS A 7 -0.53 13.48 6.97
CA LYS A 7 -1.13 12.48 7.85
C LYS A 7 -2.32 11.80 7.20
N LEU A 8 -3.16 12.58 6.55
CA LEU A 8 -4.31 12.03 5.85
C LEU A 8 -3.87 11.10 4.73
N ASP A 9 -2.84 11.50 4.00
CA ASP A 9 -2.31 10.67 2.93
C ASP A 9 -1.75 9.36 3.48
N GLN A 10 -1.05 9.42 4.60
CA GLN A 10 -0.52 8.22 5.24
C GLN A 10 -1.63 7.28 5.65
N LEU A 11 -2.69 7.81 6.22
CA LEU A 11 -3.82 6.99 6.63
C LEU A 11 -4.50 6.34 5.44
N LYS A 12 -4.69 7.10 4.37
CA LYS A 12 -5.31 6.57 3.17
C LYS A 12 -4.46 5.49 2.53
N LEU A 13 -3.16 5.73 2.46
CA LEU A 13 -2.23 4.75 1.91
C LEU A 13 -2.20 3.49 2.77
N GLY A 14 -2.21 3.66 4.08
CA GLY A 14 -2.25 2.53 4.99
C GLY A 14 -3.49 1.68 4.80
N HIS A 15 -4.64 2.33 4.63
CA HIS A 15 -5.88 1.62 4.38
C HIS A 15 -5.83 0.85 3.07
N LYS A 16 -5.35 1.50 2.02
CA LYS A 16 -5.23 0.84 0.73
C LYS A 16 -4.28 -0.34 0.81
N LEU A 17 -3.17 -0.16 1.50
CA LEU A 17 -2.21 -1.24 1.66
C LEU A 17 -2.84 -2.44 2.35
N HIS A 18 -3.56 -2.18 3.42
CA HIS A 18 -4.23 -3.24 4.17
C HIS A 18 -5.23 -3.99 3.30
N GLN A 19 -6.03 -3.26 2.54
CA GLN A 19 -7.00 -3.87 1.66
C GLN A 19 -6.34 -4.70 0.57
N LEU A 20 -5.28 -4.16 -0.01
CA LEU A 20 -4.56 -4.88 -1.06
C LEU A 20 -3.92 -6.15 -0.51
N GLN A 21 -3.39 -6.08 0.70
CA GLN A 21 -2.80 -7.27 1.34
C GLN A 21 -3.85 -8.34 1.57
N LYS A 22 -5.05 -7.96 1.97
CA LYS A 22 -6.13 -8.91 2.14
C LYS A 22 -6.51 -9.55 0.81
N ARG A 23 -6.62 -8.73 -0.22
CA ARG A 23 -6.95 -9.24 -1.54
C ARG A 23 -5.85 -10.13 -2.08
N TYR A 24 -4.61 -9.77 -1.82
CA TYR A 24 -3.48 -10.59 -2.22
C TYR A 24 -3.56 -11.98 -1.59
N LYS A 25 -3.82 -12.02 -0.30
CA LYS A 25 -3.95 -13.30 0.40
C LYS A 25 -5.06 -14.15 -0.20
N ARG A 26 -6.17 -13.52 -0.50
CA ARG A 26 -7.30 -14.22 -1.09
C ARG A 26 -6.96 -14.77 -2.46
N ALA A 27 -6.31 -13.95 -3.27
CA ALA A 27 -5.89 -14.39 -4.59
C ALA A 27 -4.90 -15.54 -4.50
N LYS A 28 -4.02 -15.49 -3.50
CA LYS A 28 -3.06 -16.57 -3.29
C LYS A 28 -3.76 -17.87 -2.93
N LEU A 29 -4.76 -17.80 -2.07
CA LEU A 29 -5.51 -18.99 -1.68
C LEU A 29 -6.30 -19.57 -2.84
N ASN A 30 -6.79 -18.72 -3.73
CA ASN A 30 -7.56 -19.15 -4.88
C ASN A 30 -6.72 -19.49 -6.10
N GLY A 31 -5.42 -19.23 -6.04
CA GLY A 31 -4.53 -19.55 -7.13
C GLY A 31 -4.57 -18.58 -8.30
N TYR A 32 -4.99 -17.35 -8.07
CA TYR A 32 -5.03 -16.33 -9.12
C TYR A 32 -3.69 -15.62 -9.24
N SER A 33 -2.78 -16.22 -9.97
CA SER A 33 -1.43 -15.67 -10.07
C SER A 33 -1.38 -14.30 -10.74
N ASN A 34 -2.20 -14.09 -11.76
CA ASN A 34 -2.22 -12.79 -12.43
C ASN A 34 -2.66 -11.67 -11.50
N LYS A 35 -3.67 -11.94 -10.69
CA LYS A 35 -4.15 -10.95 -9.73
C LYS A 35 -3.14 -10.73 -8.63
N MET A 36 -2.44 -11.78 -8.22
CA MET A 36 -1.38 -11.67 -7.23
C MET A 36 -0.30 -10.70 -7.67
N GLU A 37 0.14 -10.82 -8.90
CA GLU A 37 1.16 -9.92 -9.44
C GLU A 37 0.69 -8.47 -9.43
N SER A 38 -0.54 -8.26 -9.87
CA SER A 38 -1.13 -6.93 -9.90
C SER A 38 -1.19 -6.32 -8.50
N TYR A 39 -1.69 -7.09 -7.55
CA TYR A 39 -1.80 -6.61 -6.18
C TYR A 39 -0.43 -6.36 -5.56
N GLN A 40 0.51 -7.25 -5.85
CA GLN A 40 1.85 -7.10 -5.32
C GLN A 40 2.50 -5.81 -5.81
N ARG A 41 2.33 -5.48 -7.08
CA ARG A 41 2.86 -4.24 -7.63
C ARG A 41 2.28 -3.04 -6.91
N ARG A 42 0.98 -3.03 -6.71
CA ARG A 42 0.32 -1.93 -6.02
C ARG A 42 0.77 -1.81 -4.58
N ILE A 43 0.93 -2.96 -3.92
CA ILE A 43 1.41 -2.98 -2.55
C ILE A 43 2.80 -2.37 -2.48
N GLU A 44 3.69 -2.76 -3.38
CA GLU A 44 5.04 -2.22 -3.41
C GLU A 44 5.05 -0.73 -3.66
N GLU A 45 4.21 -0.26 -4.58
CA GLU A 45 4.10 1.17 -4.86
C GLU A 45 3.68 1.95 -3.63
N ILE A 46 2.69 1.44 -2.91
CA ILE A 46 2.21 2.12 -1.71
C ILE A 46 3.26 2.08 -0.63
N GLN A 47 3.92 0.96 -0.44
CA GLN A 47 5.00 0.85 0.54
C GLN A 47 6.11 1.83 0.24
N GLU A 48 6.44 1.99 -1.02
CA GLU A 48 7.46 2.93 -1.43
C GLU A 48 7.04 4.36 -1.13
N LYS A 49 5.80 4.69 -1.40
CA LYS A 49 5.28 6.02 -1.08
C LYS A 49 5.33 6.30 0.41
N LEU A 50 4.94 5.31 1.21
CA LEU A 50 4.99 5.46 2.66
C LEU A 50 6.43 5.62 3.14
N LYS A 51 7.34 4.90 2.52
CA LYS A 51 8.74 5.00 2.86
C LYS A 51 9.28 6.39 2.59
N HIS A 52 8.89 6.99 1.46
CA HIS A 52 9.30 8.35 1.12
C HIS A 52 8.80 9.35 2.13
N ILE A 53 7.55 9.21 2.55
CA ILE A 53 6.98 10.12 3.54
C ILE A 53 7.75 10.05 4.84
N LYS A 54 8.09 8.85 5.29
CA LYS A 54 8.86 8.66 6.50
C LYS A 54 10.31 9.05 6.33
N GLY A 55 10.84 8.83 5.14
CA GLY A 55 12.24 9.10 4.87
C GLY A 55 12.60 10.56 4.88
N ASP A 56 11.64 11.41 4.62
CA ASP A 56 11.88 12.85 4.59
C ASP A 56 12.30 13.42 5.92
N LYS A 57 12.13 12.67 6.96
CA LYS A 57 12.46 13.17 8.30
C LYS A 57 13.92 13.05 8.62
N LYS A 58 14.66 12.54 7.76
CA LYS A 58 16.09 12.56 8.00
C LYS A 58 16.67 13.89 7.65
#